data_287785a27223ed77ebd62dffeadce305
#
_entry.id   287785a27223ed77ebd62dffeadce305
#
_cell.length_a   1.000
_cell.length_b   1.000
_cell.length_c   1.000
_cell.angle_alpha   90.00
_cell.angle_beta   90.00
_cell.angle_gamma   90.00
#
_symmetry.space_group_name_H-M   'P 1'
#
loop_
_entity.id
_entity.type
_entity.pdbx_description
1 polymer ?
#
loop_
_entity_poly.entity_id
_entity_poly.type
_entity_poly.pdbx_seq_one_letter_code
_entity_poly.pdbx_strand_id
1 'polypeptide(L)'
;MKKIFNFIFLLISITVFSQIDNIKSGEKLSYRLHYGFLNAGTATLTTNQITYKGKPHYRVTGVGRSTGTVRAFFKVDDIYESYINIATGLPSYYVRNVSEGGYRRHYETEFNHDNQSLTLTNKLDQTSKNFKTMR
;
A
#
# COMPACT_ATOMS: atom_id res chain seq x y z
N MET A 1 -43.23 -20.84 -11.23
CA MET A 1 -42.48 -20.28 -10.09
C MET A 1 -40.95 -20.59 -10.13
N LYS A 2 -40.54 -21.84 -10.35
CA LYS A 2 -39.09 -22.20 -10.41
C LYS A 2 -38.27 -21.45 -11.47
N LYS A 3 -38.84 -21.14 -12.66
CA LYS A 3 -38.17 -20.42 -13.74
C LYS A 3 -37.93 -18.92 -13.45
N ILE A 4 -38.83 -18.30 -12.69
CA ILE A 4 -38.72 -16.90 -12.27
C ILE A 4 -37.63 -16.75 -11.21
N PHE A 5 -37.51 -17.72 -10.30
CA PHE A 5 -36.48 -17.72 -9.26
C PHE A 5 -35.08 -17.84 -9.83
N ASN A 6 -34.89 -18.67 -10.85
CA ASN A 6 -33.60 -18.79 -11.56
C ASN A 6 -33.22 -17.51 -12.33
N PHE A 7 -34.19 -16.78 -12.87
CA PHE A 7 -33.95 -15.52 -13.57
C PHE A 7 -33.56 -14.39 -12.61
N ILE A 8 -34.15 -14.34 -11.42
CA ILE A 8 -33.79 -13.39 -10.36
C ILE A 8 -32.38 -13.67 -9.83
N PHE A 9 -32.00 -14.94 -9.69
CA PHE A 9 -30.65 -15.32 -9.25
C PHE A 9 -29.57 -14.95 -10.28
N LEU A 10 -29.89 -15.00 -11.59
CA LEU A 10 -28.99 -14.58 -12.67
C LEU A 10 -28.77 -13.06 -12.68
N LEU A 11 -29.77 -12.27 -12.29
CA LEU A 11 -29.67 -10.79 -12.25
C LEU A 11 -28.82 -10.27 -11.07
N ILE A 12 -28.65 -11.04 -10.01
CA ILE A 12 -27.87 -10.65 -8.83
C ILE A 12 -26.34 -10.82 -9.06
N SER A 13 -25.94 -11.59 -10.07
CA SER A 13 -24.53 -11.91 -10.33
C SER A 13 -23.77 -10.86 -11.16
N ILE A 14 -24.36 -9.68 -11.50
CA ILE A 14 -23.77 -8.72 -12.45
C ILE A 14 -23.06 -7.53 -11.77
N THR A 15 -23.04 -7.41 -10.45
CA THR A 15 -22.54 -6.19 -9.79
C THR A 15 -21.41 -6.42 -8.82
N VAL A 16 -20.30 -6.98 -9.26
CA VAL A 16 -19.03 -6.85 -8.53
C VAL A 16 -18.03 -6.12 -9.41
N PHE A 17 -18.25 -4.82 -9.62
CA PHE A 17 -17.18 -3.93 -10.07
C PHE A 17 -16.39 -3.50 -8.82
N SER A 18 -15.13 -3.92 -8.75
CA SER A 18 -14.16 -3.39 -7.78
C SER A 18 -13.98 -1.90 -8.07
N GLN A 19 -14.51 -1.05 -7.18
CA GLN A 19 -14.46 0.40 -7.32
C GLN A 19 -13.13 0.91 -6.78
N ILE A 20 -12.17 1.18 -7.66
CA ILE A 20 -10.99 2.03 -7.39
C ILE A 20 -11.38 3.52 -7.49
N ASP A 21 -12.61 3.83 -7.93
CA ASP A 21 -13.12 5.17 -8.17
C ASP A 21 -13.15 6.10 -6.93
N ASN A 22 -12.90 5.55 -5.74
CA ASN A 22 -12.87 6.31 -4.49
C ASN A 22 -11.48 6.85 -4.10
N ILE A 23 -10.42 6.49 -4.82
CA ILE A 23 -9.08 7.02 -4.54
C ILE A 23 -8.94 8.38 -5.22
N LYS A 24 -8.71 9.44 -4.43
CA LYS A 24 -8.54 10.80 -4.94
C LYS A 24 -7.09 11.25 -4.83
N SER A 25 -6.56 11.79 -5.93
CA SER A 25 -5.26 12.47 -5.91
C SER A 25 -5.32 13.73 -5.04
N GLY A 26 -4.28 13.96 -4.22
CA GLY A 26 -4.22 15.06 -3.26
C GLY A 26 -4.86 14.75 -1.90
N GLU A 27 -5.42 13.56 -1.70
CA GLU A 27 -5.95 13.16 -0.41
C GLU A 27 -4.82 13.03 0.62
N LYS A 28 -5.07 13.57 1.82
CA LYS A 28 -4.17 13.46 2.97
C LYS A 28 -4.95 13.14 4.22
N LEU A 29 -4.65 12.00 4.82
CA LEU A 29 -5.18 11.58 6.10
C LEU A 29 -4.07 11.67 7.15
N SER A 30 -4.37 12.22 8.32
CA SER A 30 -3.42 12.35 9.42
C SER A 30 -4.03 11.80 10.71
N TYR A 31 -3.26 10.97 11.39
CA TYR A 31 -3.67 10.28 12.61
C TYR A 31 -2.70 10.60 13.73
N ARG A 32 -3.24 10.74 14.95
CA ARG A 32 -2.46 10.73 16.19
C ARG A 32 -2.64 9.39 16.87
N LEU A 33 -1.52 8.82 17.31
CA LEU A 33 -1.48 7.56 18.04
C LEU A 33 -1.29 7.87 19.52
N HIS A 34 -2.27 7.51 20.32
CA HIS A 34 -2.25 7.71 21.78
C HIS A 34 -2.18 6.38 22.51
N TYR A 35 -1.44 6.35 23.61
CA TYR A 35 -1.49 5.28 24.58
C TYR A 35 -1.87 5.90 25.94
N GLY A 36 -3.14 5.77 26.32
CA GLY A 36 -3.71 6.53 27.44
C GLY A 36 -3.60 8.03 27.20
N PHE A 37 -2.98 8.75 28.13
CA PHE A 37 -2.72 10.20 28.03
C PHE A 37 -1.44 10.56 27.25
N LEU A 38 -0.62 9.56 26.88
CA LEU A 38 0.62 9.79 26.16
C LEU A 38 0.37 9.89 24.65
N ASN A 39 0.88 10.94 24.02
CA ASN A 39 0.96 11.06 22.58
C ASN A 39 2.17 10.22 22.10
N ALA A 40 1.89 9.04 21.55
CA ALA A 40 2.90 8.06 21.18
C ALA A 40 3.49 8.30 19.78
N GLY A 41 2.67 8.81 18.86
CA GLY A 41 3.13 8.97 17.48
C GLY A 41 2.11 9.63 16.57
N THR A 42 2.52 9.75 15.32
CA THR A 42 1.68 10.20 14.21
C THR A 42 1.79 9.24 13.04
N ALA A 43 0.71 9.08 12.29
CA ALA A 43 0.71 8.44 10.99
C ALA A 43 0.05 9.36 9.96
N THR A 44 0.64 9.45 8.78
CA THR A 44 0.10 10.23 7.67
C THR A 44 0.01 9.34 6.45
N LEU A 45 -1.13 9.37 5.76
CA LEU A 45 -1.34 8.73 4.48
C LEU A 45 -1.61 9.80 3.44
N THR A 46 -0.86 9.79 2.34
CA THR A 46 -1.04 10.73 1.22
C THR A 46 -1.18 9.97 -0.09
N THR A 47 -2.05 10.45 -0.96
CA THR A 47 -2.27 9.87 -2.29
C THR A 47 -2.00 10.92 -3.35
N ASN A 48 -1.12 10.61 -4.30
CA ASN A 48 -0.81 11.48 -5.43
C ASN A 48 -0.85 10.68 -6.73
N GLN A 49 -1.37 11.29 -7.79
CA GLN A 49 -1.24 10.72 -9.12
C GLN A 49 0.15 10.99 -9.68
N ILE A 50 0.79 9.98 -10.23
CA ILE A 50 2.13 10.05 -10.83
C ILE A 50 2.16 9.26 -12.13
N THR A 51 3.21 9.47 -12.92
CA THR A 51 3.55 8.58 -14.04
C THR A 51 4.69 7.64 -13.60
N TYR A 52 4.45 6.34 -13.66
CA TYR A 52 5.45 5.31 -13.38
C TYR A 52 5.58 4.37 -14.57
N LYS A 53 6.80 4.25 -15.12
CA LYS A 53 7.09 3.46 -16.34
C LYS A 53 6.13 3.79 -17.51
N GLY A 54 5.85 5.09 -17.71
CA GLY A 54 4.99 5.59 -18.80
C GLY A 54 3.49 5.36 -18.61
N LYS A 55 3.05 4.86 -17.47
CA LYS A 55 1.62 4.61 -17.16
C LYS A 55 1.16 5.42 -15.95
N PRO A 56 -0.11 5.89 -15.92
CA PRO A 56 -0.64 6.62 -14.77
C PRO A 56 -0.83 5.67 -13.57
N HIS A 57 -0.37 6.13 -12.40
CA HIS A 57 -0.45 5.41 -11.13
C HIS A 57 -0.91 6.34 -10.02
N TYR A 58 -1.56 5.79 -8.99
CA TYR A 58 -1.63 6.41 -7.68
C TYR A 58 -0.42 5.98 -6.87
N ARG A 59 0.34 6.95 -6.36
CA ARG A 59 1.33 6.71 -5.31
C ARG A 59 0.69 7.00 -3.97
N VAL A 60 0.48 5.97 -3.17
CA VAL A 60 0.01 6.05 -1.81
C VAL A 60 1.22 5.96 -0.89
N THR A 61 1.49 7.01 -0.11
CA THR A 61 2.62 7.07 0.81
C THR A 61 2.11 7.11 2.24
N GLY A 62 2.50 6.13 3.05
CA GLY A 62 2.29 6.07 4.49
C GLY A 62 3.56 6.45 5.24
N VAL A 63 3.48 7.39 6.17
CA VAL A 63 4.59 7.79 7.04
C VAL A 63 4.16 7.63 8.49
N GLY A 64 4.90 6.80 9.24
CA GLY A 64 4.73 6.61 10.69
C GLY A 64 5.90 7.18 11.47
N ARG A 65 5.64 7.93 12.54
CA ARG A 65 6.69 8.47 13.40
C ARG A 65 6.29 8.44 14.87
N SER A 66 7.20 8.01 15.75
CA SER A 66 7.04 8.23 17.17
C SER A 66 7.23 9.71 17.51
N THR A 67 6.57 10.20 18.56
CA THR A 67 6.62 11.61 19.00
C THR A 67 6.81 11.71 20.51
N GLY A 68 7.15 12.92 20.97
CA GLY A 68 7.23 13.24 22.39
C GLY A 68 8.16 12.32 23.18
N THR A 69 7.72 11.95 24.36
CA THR A 69 8.47 11.09 25.29
C THR A 69 8.75 9.71 24.70
N VAL A 70 7.78 9.13 23.96
CA VAL A 70 7.98 7.81 23.33
C VAL A 70 9.15 7.84 22.35
N ARG A 71 9.29 8.92 21.55
CA ARG A 71 10.41 9.06 20.61
C ARG A 71 11.78 9.13 21.29
N ALA A 72 11.85 9.68 22.50
CA ALA A 72 13.10 9.74 23.24
C ALA A 72 13.62 8.35 23.66
N PHE A 73 12.71 7.40 23.93
CA PHE A 73 13.06 6.02 24.31
C PHE A 73 13.05 5.05 23.14
N PHE A 74 12.13 5.25 22.18
CA PHE A 74 11.96 4.36 21.03
C PHE A 74 11.63 5.17 19.78
N LYS A 75 12.67 5.46 19.00
CA LYS A 75 12.54 6.23 17.76
C LYS A 75 11.98 5.36 16.65
N VAL A 76 10.84 5.77 16.09
CA VAL A 76 10.23 5.18 14.89
C VAL A 76 10.20 6.22 13.80
N ASP A 77 10.70 5.86 12.61
CA ASP A 77 10.58 6.62 11.36
C ASP A 77 10.36 5.61 10.22
N ASP A 78 9.09 5.39 9.86
CA ASP A 78 8.69 4.39 8.88
C ASP A 78 8.06 5.05 7.65
N ILE A 79 8.42 4.55 6.48
CA ILE A 79 7.86 4.95 5.19
C ILE A 79 7.44 3.70 4.43
N TYR A 80 6.19 3.73 3.96
CA TYR A 80 5.61 2.74 3.06
C TYR A 80 5.09 3.45 1.81
N GLU A 81 5.37 2.91 0.64
CA GLU A 81 4.81 3.42 -0.61
C GLU A 81 4.23 2.29 -1.44
N SER A 82 3.07 2.54 -2.06
CA SER A 82 2.46 1.65 -3.05
C SER A 82 2.17 2.43 -4.31
N TYR A 83 2.61 1.91 -5.46
CA TYR A 83 2.29 2.46 -6.76
C TYR A 83 1.25 1.56 -7.42
N ILE A 84 0.02 2.05 -7.50
CA ILE A 84 -1.15 1.32 -7.96
C ILE A 84 -1.50 1.80 -9.37
N ASN A 85 -1.46 0.92 -10.34
CA ASN A 85 -1.84 1.24 -11.71
C ASN A 85 -3.33 1.61 -11.77
N ILE A 86 -3.65 2.81 -12.29
CA ILE A 86 -5.01 3.33 -12.29
C ILE A 86 -5.95 2.49 -13.17
N ALA A 87 -5.45 1.96 -14.29
CA ALA A 87 -6.28 1.20 -15.22
C ALA A 87 -6.61 -0.21 -14.73
N THR A 88 -5.69 -0.84 -13.98
CA THR A 88 -5.85 -2.25 -13.55
C THR A 88 -6.17 -2.41 -12.08
N GLY A 89 -5.89 -1.39 -11.26
CA GLY A 89 -5.97 -1.47 -9.81
C GLY A 89 -4.92 -2.33 -9.13
N LEU A 90 -3.95 -2.83 -9.90
CA LEU A 90 -2.93 -3.72 -9.38
C LEU A 90 -1.68 -2.92 -8.95
N PRO A 91 -0.97 -3.36 -7.89
CA PRO A 91 0.28 -2.75 -7.49
C PRO A 91 1.37 -3.03 -8.54
N SER A 92 2.13 -2.01 -8.92
CA SER A 92 3.30 -2.15 -9.80
C SER A 92 4.61 -2.07 -9.04
N TYR A 93 4.60 -1.35 -7.91
CA TYR A 93 5.79 -1.14 -7.09
C TYR A 93 5.41 -0.89 -5.63
N TYR A 94 6.24 -1.38 -4.72
CA TYR A 94 6.05 -1.21 -3.28
C TYR A 94 7.38 -0.93 -2.60
N VAL A 95 7.39 0.01 -1.68
CA VAL A 95 8.53 0.35 -0.82
C VAL A 95 8.17 0.11 0.64
N ARG A 96 9.07 -0.56 1.36
CA ARG A 96 9.06 -0.66 2.81
C ARG A 96 10.40 -0.16 3.34
N ASN A 97 10.41 1.03 3.92
CA ASN A 97 11.60 1.59 4.57
C ASN A 97 11.26 1.89 6.02
N VAL A 98 11.71 1.02 6.92
CA VAL A 98 11.39 1.09 8.34
C VAL A 98 12.64 1.29 9.18
N SER A 99 12.49 2.09 10.22
CA SER A 99 13.51 2.41 11.21
C SER A 99 12.88 2.49 12.59
N GLU A 100 12.99 1.41 13.34
CA GLU A 100 12.36 1.22 14.67
C GLU A 100 13.43 0.92 15.70
N GLY A 101 13.82 1.90 16.49
CA GLY A 101 14.95 1.77 17.42
C GLY A 101 16.23 1.37 16.69
N GLY A 102 16.75 0.17 16.99
CA GLY A 102 17.92 -0.43 16.30
C GLY A 102 17.57 -1.26 15.06
N TYR A 103 16.28 -1.53 14.83
CA TYR A 103 15.84 -2.33 13.68
C TYR A 103 15.74 -1.47 12.43
N ARG A 104 16.31 -1.96 11.33
CA ARG A 104 16.27 -1.31 10.04
C ARG A 104 15.94 -2.28 8.92
N ARG A 105 15.04 -1.88 8.01
CA ARG A 105 14.75 -2.61 6.77
C ARG A 105 14.43 -1.61 5.66
N HIS A 106 15.01 -1.84 4.49
CA HIS A 106 14.66 -1.12 3.28
C HIS A 106 14.50 -2.11 2.12
N TYR A 107 13.26 -2.40 1.79
CA TYR A 107 12.90 -3.29 0.69
C TYR A 107 12.11 -2.54 -0.35
N GLU A 108 12.41 -2.85 -1.60
CA GLU A 108 11.64 -2.44 -2.76
C GLU A 108 11.15 -3.71 -3.47
N THR A 109 9.87 -3.72 -3.86
CA THR A 109 9.26 -4.83 -4.57
C THR A 109 8.70 -4.32 -5.89
N GLU A 110 9.15 -4.89 -6.99
CA GLU A 110 8.59 -4.65 -8.31
C GLU A 110 7.73 -5.85 -8.72
N PHE A 111 6.48 -5.58 -9.14
CA PHE A 111 5.53 -6.61 -9.56
C PHE A 111 5.48 -6.69 -11.09
N ASN A 112 5.55 -7.91 -11.61
CA ASN A 112 5.30 -8.20 -13.02
C ASN A 112 4.10 -9.14 -13.13
N HIS A 113 2.95 -8.57 -13.49
CA HIS A 113 1.69 -9.31 -13.58
C HIS A 113 1.60 -10.18 -14.83
N ASP A 114 2.33 -9.85 -15.89
CA ASP A 114 2.30 -10.60 -17.15
C ASP A 114 2.92 -11.99 -17.00
N ASN A 115 4.03 -12.09 -16.26
CA ASN A 115 4.71 -13.35 -16.02
C ASN A 115 4.51 -13.91 -14.59
N GLN A 116 3.60 -13.28 -13.81
CA GLN A 116 3.27 -13.68 -12.44
C GLN A 116 4.51 -13.79 -11.55
N SER A 117 5.33 -12.75 -11.54
CA SER A 117 6.53 -12.69 -10.72
C SER A 117 6.66 -11.37 -9.98
N LEU A 118 7.51 -11.37 -8.98
CA LEU A 118 7.97 -10.16 -8.32
C LEU A 118 9.48 -10.23 -8.08
N THR A 119 10.10 -9.06 -8.09
CA THR A 119 11.51 -8.87 -7.70
C THR A 119 11.53 -8.10 -6.38
N LEU A 120 12.09 -8.72 -5.35
CA LEU A 120 12.33 -8.10 -4.05
C LEU A 120 13.80 -7.68 -3.95
N THR A 121 14.06 -6.40 -3.76
CA THR A 121 15.41 -5.85 -3.57
C THR A 121 15.57 -5.35 -2.14
N ASN A 122 16.55 -5.87 -1.42
CA ASN A 122 17.02 -5.29 -0.17
C ASN A 122 18.00 -4.15 -0.47
N LYS A 123 17.62 -2.92 -0.16
CA LYS A 123 18.41 -1.72 -0.45
C LYS A 123 19.56 -1.50 0.53
N LEU A 124 19.57 -2.19 1.66
CA LEU A 124 20.65 -2.08 2.64
C LEU A 124 21.92 -2.82 2.20
N ASP A 125 21.76 -3.97 1.57
CA ASP A 125 22.85 -4.83 1.09
C ASP A 125 22.88 -5.00 -0.43
N GLN A 126 21.97 -4.32 -1.16
CA GLN A 126 21.85 -4.34 -2.62
C GLN A 126 21.60 -5.75 -3.19
N THR A 127 20.98 -6.65 -2.40
CA THR A 127 20.64 -7.99 -2.87
C THR A 127 19.22 -8.03 -3.44
N SER A 128 19.01 -8.85 -4.48
CA SER A 128 17.70 -9.03 -5.11
C SER A 128 17.33 -10.49 -5.20
N LYS A 129 16.04 -10.78 -5.05
CA LYS A 129 15.46 -12.12 -5.17
C LYS A 129 14.20 -12.06 -6.03
N ASN A 130 14.05 -13.05 -6.91
CA ASN A 130 12.87 -13.21 -7.75
C ASN A 130 11.96 -14.30 -7.18
N PHE A 131 10.66 -14.04 -7.19
CA PHE A 131 9.64 -14.98 -6.74
C PHE A 131 8.56 -15.11 -7.80
N LYS A 132 7.98 -16.29 -7.94
CA LYS A 132 6.73 -16.47 -8.66
C LYS A 132 5.56 -16.20 -7.72
N THR A 133 4.57 -15.44 -8.20
CA THR A 133 3.32 -15.24 -7.45
C THR A 133 2.37 -16.38 -7.78
N MET A 134 1.73 -16.96 -6.77
CA MET A 134 0.62 -17.89 -6.98
C MET A 134 -0.67 -17.05 -7.23
N ARG A 135 -1.52 -17.54 -8.10
CA ARG A 135 -2.88 -16.99 -8.29
C ARG A 135 -3.76 -17.39 -7.13
#